data_ded43a8280792a65e6fedf29226e4079
#
_entry.id   ded43a8280792a65e6fedf29226e4079
#
_cell.length_a   1.000
_cell.length_b   1.000
_cell.length_c   1.000
_cell.angle_alpha   90.00
_cell.angle_beta   90.00
_cell.angle_gamma   90.00
#
_symmetry.space_group_name_H-M   'P 1'
#
loop_
_entity.id
_entity.type
_entity.pdbx_description
1 polymer ?
#
loop_
_entity_poly.entity_id
_entity_poly.type
_entity_poly.pdbx_seq_one_letter_code
_entity_poly.pdbx_strand_id
1 'polypeptide(L)'
;MSGHEDRQGGDRRGDRDRRPGGPRRSARGHERNRRAQSDRSFSSSAPAGRTRRADPARLAAFETLRAVSEEGAYGNLVLPKLVRAHHLDRRDAGFATELAYGALRWQGTWDAVLARCVDRPLGELDGAVLDALRLGTHQLLAMRVPDHAALDQTVGLVRAVIGAGPGGLVNAVLRKVAARDLPAWIAELTAEAVDETARLGLAHAHPAWVVRVLRQALTAHGRDAAELEALLEADNAAPVVNLVALPGLGDLDEALAAGAEQGTLVPGSALSSGGDLHRLASVREGGVRVQDAGSQLVARALLAAGQDADGGAGGGRWLDMCAGPGGKAALLAALADRQGAHLTANEVASHRAELVRRALRPVPERAWTVHTGDGRAADELLGGRPVEEAGFDRVLVDAPCTGLGALRRRPESRWRRTPRDLAELGPLQRELLHAALDVARPGGLVAYATCSPHAAETLAVVQDVLARREDAELVDALAPVRAAALPGSLDGDRDPSRPWAGDAGPATVQLWPHVHGTDAMFLALLRKR
;
A
#
# COMPACT_ATOMS: atom_id res chain seq x y z
N MET A 1 -5.09 78.06 -4.59
CA MET A 1 -4.29 78.76 -3.57
C MET A 1 -3.40 77.62 -3.00
N SER A 2 -2.21 77.57 -3.49
CA SER A 2 -0.97 78.09 -2.87
C SER A 2 -0.57 77.12 -1.73
N GLY A 3 0.53 76.52 -1.68
CA GLY A 3 1.83 76.61 -2.29
C GLY A 3 2.72 75.64 -1.52
N HIS A 4 3.66 75.03 -2.18
CA HIS A 4 5.12 75.19 -2.03
C HIS A 4 5.68 74.88 -0.64
N GLU A 5 6.61 74.13 -0.51
CA GLU A 5 8.04 73.93 -0.84
C GLU A 5 8.65 73.26 0.40
N ASP A 6 9.59 72.59 0.49
CA ASP A 6 10.82 72.11 -0.14
C ASP A 6 11.78 71.59 0.96
N ARG A 7 12.63 70.62 0.59
CA ARG A 7 14.02 70.43 1.03
C ARG A 7 14.42 69.61 2.30
N GLN A 8 15.09 68.55 1.95
CA GLN A 8 16.47 68.17 2.35
C GLN A 8 16.74 67.52 3.72
N GLY A 9 17.24 66.36 3.62
CA GLY A 9 18.62 66.04 4.05
C GLY A 9 18.76 65.22 5.31
N GLY A 10 19.45 64.09 5.21
CA GLY A 10 20.07 63.55 6.41
C GLY A 10 20.25 62.03 6.46
N ASP A 11 21.30 61.60 5.82
CA ASP A 11 21.99 60.30 6.02
C ASP A 11 22.25 60.02 7.51
N ARG A 12 21.86 58.83 8.00
CA ARG A 12 22.58 58.14 9.10
C ARG A 12 22.27 56.65 9.08
N ARG A 13 23.32 55.88 8.81
CA ARG A 13 23.50 54.47 9.01
C ARG A 13 23.06 54.04 10.41
N GLY A 14 22.31 52.92 10.47
CA GLY A 14 21.95 52.21 11.70
C GLY A 14 21.93 50.73 11.43
N ASP A 15 23.06 50.11 11.67
CA ASP A 15 23.30 48.68 11.78
C ASP A 15 22.34 48.06 12.83
N ARG A 16 21.52 47.10 12.46
CA ARG A 16 20.75 46.29 13.42
C ARG A 16 20.70 44.83 13.02
N ASP A 17 21.51 44.06 13.70
CA ASP A 17 21.35 42.69 14.13
C ASP A 17 20.30 41.84 13.37
N ARG A 18 20.79 41.02 12.48
CA ARG A 18 20.10 39.83 11.99
C ARG A 18 20.26 38.70 12.99
N ARG A 19 19.27 38.46 13.85
CA ARG A 19 19.12 37.20 14.59
C ARG A 19 18.77 36.11 13.60
N PRO A 20 19.41 34.91 13.70
CA PRO A 20 19.06 33.76 12.86
C PRO A 20 17.70 33.23 13.27
N GLY A 21 16.77 33.15 12.33
CA GLY A 21 15.45 32.55 12.52
C GLY A 21 15.56 31.05 12.74
N GLY A 22 14.93 30.56 13.77
CA GLY A 22 14.82 29.14 14.09
C GLY A 22 14.05 28.34 13.03
N PRO A 23 14.12 27.01 13.07
CA PRO A 23 13.55 26.15 12.04
C PRO A 23 12.02 26.28 11.98
N ARG A 24 11.50 26.52 10.79
CA ARG A 24 10.05 26.48 10.53
C ARG A 24 9.59 25.04 10.41
N ARG A 25 8.71 24.60 11.29
CA ARG A 25 8.04 23.29 11.23
C ARG A 25 6.97 23.29 10.14
N SER A 26 6.87 22.20 9.37
CA SER A 26 5.74 21.99 8.46
C SER A 26 4.49 21.58 9.25
N ALA A 27 3.30 21.81 8.71
CA ALA A 27 2.02 21.44 9.32
C ALA A 27 1.81 19.95 9.62
N ARG A 28 2.81 19.10 9.35
CA ARG A 28 2.84 17.65 9.63
C ARG A 28 3.99 17.20 10.52
N GLY A 29 4.62 18.10 11.26
CA GLY A 29 5.57 17.73 12.32
C GLY A 29 6.92 17.15 11.88
N HIS A 30 7.24 17.06 10.60
CA HIS A 30 8.53 16.59 10.13
C HIS A 30 9.57 17.71 10.12
N GLU A 31 10.65 17.55 10.87
CA GLU A 31 11.83 18.41 10.75
C GLU A 31 12.49 18.17 9.38
N ARG A 32 12.41 19.18 8.51
CA ARG A 32 13.25 19.21 7.31
C ARG A 32 14.65 19.60 7.70
N ASN A 33 15.54 18.63 7.69
CA ASN A 33 16.97 18.87 7.88
C ASN A 33 17.51 19.63 6.68
N ARG A 34 17.50 20.97 6.77
CA ARG A 34 18.22 21.84 5.82
C ARG A 34 19.65 21.93 6.26
N ARG A 35 20.44 20.89 6.03
CA ARG A 35 21.89 21.06 5.92
C ARG A 35 22.20 21.43 4.49
N ALA A 36 22.59 22.71 4.35
CA ALA A 36 23.46 23.28 3.33
C ALA A 36 23.46 22.53 1.97
N GLN A 37 22.55 22.92 1.08
CA GLN A 37 22.94 22.98 -0.32
C GLN A 37 24.09 23.99 -0.43
N SER A 38 25.31 23.48 -0.39
CA SER A 38 26.44 24.24 -0.95
C SER A 38 26.17 24.31 -2.45
N ASP A 39 25.98 25.52 -2.96
CA ASP A 39 26.06 25.85 -4.38
C ASP A 39 27.44 25.38 -4.90
N ARG A 40 27.54 24.12 -5.25
CA ARG A 40 28.59 23.63 -6.13
C ARG A 40 27.99 23.66 -7.53
N SER A 41 28.16 24.80 -8.20
CA SER A 41 28.00 24.89 -9.64
C SER A 41 28.96 23.88 -10.27
N PHE A 42 28.43 22.75 -10.71
CA PHE A 42 29.22 21.80 -11.49
C PHE A 42 29.56 22.48 -12.83
N SER A 43 30.85 22.47 -13.13
CA SER A 43 31.45 23.00 -14.36
C SER A 43 30.67 22.56 -15.60
N SER A 44 30.19 23.54 -16.39
CA SER A 44 29.48 23.36 -17.64
C SER A 44 30.36 22.92 -18.82
N SER A 45 31.55 22.43 -18.58
CA SER A 45 32.45 21.90 -19.60
C SER A 45 32.28 20.38 -19.76
N ALA A 46 31.12 19.96 -20.30
CA ALA A 46 31.02 18.63 -20.87
C ALA A 46 31.51 18.67 -22.33
N PRO A 47 32.47 17.84 -22.77
CA PRO A 47 32.77 17.71 -24.17
C PRO A 47 31.50 17.23 -24.88
N ALA A 48 31.14 17.88 -25.99
CA ALA A 48 30.05 17.49 -26.86
C ALA A 48 30.39 16.14 -27.56
N GLY A 49 30.33 15.05 -26.79
CA GLY A 49 30.63 13.71 -27.24
C GLY A 49 29.55 12.76 -26.75
N ARG A 50 28.60 12.45 -27.68
CA ARG A 50 27.60 11.39 -27.58
C ARG A 50 26.92 11.33 -26.22
N THR A 51 25.87 12.11 -26.02
CA THR A 51 24.83 11.87 -25.02
C THR A 51 24.25 10.49 -25.31
N ARG A 52 24.78 9.43 -24.69
CA ARG A 52 24.09 8.16 -24.60
C ARG A 52 22.77 8.47 -23.89
N ARG A 53 21.65 8.37 -24.60
CA ARG A 53 20.33 8.41 -23.99
C ARG A 53 20.28 7.26 -22.99
N ALA A 54 19.86 7.54 -21.76
CA ALA A 54 19.58 6.48 -20.79
C ALA A 54 18.57 5.48 -21.41
N ASP A 55 18.76 4.21 -21.11
CA ASP A 55 17.79 3.18 -21.48
C ASP A 55 16.42 3.52 -20.87
N PRO A 56 15.33 3.62 -21.67
CA PRO A 56 14.05 4.14 -21.18
C PRO A 56 13.44 3.29 -20.06
N ALA A 57 13.63 1.96 -20.07
CA ALA A 57 13.10 1.08 -19.04
C ALA A 57 13.84 1.28 -17.70
N ARG A 58 15.18 1.43 -17.74
CA ARG A 58 15.99 1.75 -16.56
C ARG A 58 15.72 3.16 -16.04
N LEU A 59 15.45 4.10 -16.94
CA LEU A 59 15.07 5.46 -16.57
C LEU A 59 13.74 5.46 -15.83
N ALA A 60 12.71 4.80 -16.34
CA ALA A 60 11.42 4.66 -15.67
C ALA A 60 11.54 4.01 -14.28
N ALA A 61 12.38 2.97 -14.13
CA ALA A 61 12.66 2.36 -12.85
C ALA A 61 13.38 3.33 -11.88
N PHE A 62 14.36 4.08 -12.37
CA PHE A 62 15.08 5.08 -11.57
C PHE A 62 14.16 6.21 -11.10
N GLU A 63 13.37 6.79 -11.99
CA GLU A 63 12.40 7.83 -11.65
C GLU A 63 11.36 7.33 -10.64
N THR A 64 10.99 6.03 -10.72
CA THR A 64 10.11 5.41 -9.71
C THR A 64 10.78 5.39 -8.33
N LEU A 65 12.04 4.93 -8.22
CA LEU A 65 12.77 4.93 -6.95
C LEU A 65 12.90 6.36 -6.40
N ARG A 66 13.23 7.34 -7.27
CA ARG A 66 13.34 8.75 -6.86
C ARG A 66 12.03 9.29 -6.28
N ALA A 67 10.90 9.07 -6.98
CA ALA A 67 9.59 9.48 -6.48
C ALA A 67 9.25 8.80 -5.14
N VAL A 68 9.63 7.53 -4.99
CA VAL A 68 9.44 6.79 -3.75
C VAL A 68 10.30 7.34 -2.62
N SER A 69 11.59 7.60 -2.85
CA SER A 69 12.55 8.00 -1.82
C SER A 69 12.44 9.49 -1.45
N GLU A 70 12.17 10.38 -2.39
CA GLU A 70 12.12 11.84 -2.16
C GLU A 70 10.73 12.37 -1.84
N GLU A 71 9.72 11.93 -2.59
CA GLU A 71 8.37 12.48 -2.52
C GLU A 71 7.44 11.65 -1.63
N GLY A 72 7.88 10.47 -1.19
CA GLY A 72 7.04 9.53 -0.44
C GLY A 72 5.92 8.93 -1.30
N ALA A 73 6.05 8.94 -2.63
CA ALA A 73 5.07 8.36 -3.53
C ALA A 73 5.00 6.82 -3.38
N TYR A 74 3.93 6.21 -3.84
CA TYR A 74 3.80 4.75 -3.91
C TYR A 74 4.21 4.26 -5.30
N GLY A 75 5.12 3.29 -5.36
CA GLY A 75 5.67 2.74 -6.61
C GLY A 75 4.57 2.26 -7.57
N ASN A 76 3.53 1.61 -7.05
CA ASN A 76 2.39 1.13 -7.83
C ASN A 76 1.50 2.23 -8.45
N LEU A 77 1.64 3.47 -8.00
CA LEU A 77 0.95 4.63 -8.59
C LEU A 77 1.84 5.41 -9.56
N VAL A 78 3.16 5.32 -9.40
CA VAL A 78 4.16 6.05 -10.19
C VAL A 78 4.55 5.27 -11.45
N LEU A 79 5.01 4.03 -11.28
CA LEU A 79 5.59 3.25 -12.39
C LEU A 79 4.65 3.09 -13.60
N PRO A 80 3.35 2.79 -13.45
CA PRO A 80 2.46 2.68 -14.61
C PRO A 80 2.34 3.99 -15.43
N LYS A 81 2.48 5.14 -14.77
CA LYS A 81 2.48 6.44 -15.46
C LYS A 81 3.78 6.63 -16.26
N LEU A 82 4.91 6.26 -15.66
CA LEU A 82 6.22 6.35 -16.31
C LEU A 82 6.36 5.37 -17.47
N VAL A 83 5.86 4.14 -17.33
CA VAL A 83 5.80 3.16 -18.43
C VAL A 83 5.08 3.74 -19.66
N ARG A 84 3.94 4.42 -19.45
CA ARG A 84 3.22 5.09 -20.54
C ARG A 84 3.95 6.33 -21.07
N ALA A 85 4.50 7.16 -20.19
CA ALA A 85 5.22 8.38 -20.56
C ALA A 85 6.48 8.09 -21.38
N HIS A 86 7.18 7.01 -21.08
CA HIS A 86 8.36 6.56 -21.82
C HIS A 86 8.01 5.64 -23.00
N HIS A 87 6.71 5.41 -23.29
CA HIS A 87 6.22 4.58 -24.39
C HIS A 87 6.86 3.17 -24.41
N LEU A 88 7.05 2.56 -23.23
CA LEU A 88 7.66 1.23 -23.14
C LEU A 88 6.76 0.16 -23.75
N ASP A 89 7.34 -0.72 -24.53
CA ASP A 89 6.65 -1.91 -25.02
C ASP A 89 6.42 -2.93 -23.88
N ARG A 90 5.78 -4.06 -24.19
CA ARG A 90 5.46 -5.10 -23.18
C ARG A 90 6.71 -5.65 -22.49
N ARG A 91 7.79 -5.86 -23.24
CA ARG A 91 9.04 -6.42 -22.73
C ARG A 91 9.75 -5.42 -21.81
N ASP A 92 9.91 -4.21 -22.29
CA ASP A 92 10.59 -3.14 -21.56
C ASP A 92 9.79 -2.68 -20.33
N ALA A 93 8.46 -2.67 -20.42
CA ALA A 93 7.57 -2.44 -19.28
C ALA A 93 7.72 -3.54 -18.21
N GLY A 94 7.80 -4.81 -18.61
CA GLY A 94 8.08 -5.93 -17.72
C GLY A 94 9.44 -5.80 -17.05
N PHE A 95 10.48 -5.45 -17.82
CA PHE A 95 11.82 -5.23 -17.29
C PHE A 95 11.86 -4.05 -16.29
N ALA A 96 11.25 -2.91 -16.63
CA ALA A 96 11.17 -1.75 -15.74
C ALA A 96 10.41 -2.08 -14.45
N THR A 97 9.36 -2.91 -14.56
CA THR A 97 8.54 -3.35 -13.43
C THR A 97 9.36 -4.22 -12.48
N GLU A 98 10.04 -5.24 -12.99
CA GLU A 98 10.89 -6.09 -12.16
C GLU A 98 12.03 -5.30 -11.52
N LEU A 99 12.69 -4.44 -12.31
CA LEU A 99 13.80 -3.64 -11.82
C LEU A 99 13.37 -2.67 -10.70
N ALA A 100 12.26 -1.95 -10.88
CA ALA A 100 11.79 -0.98 -9.89
C ALA A 100 11.27 -1.66 -8.61
N TYR A 101 10.33 -2.59 -8.76
CA TYR A 101 9.74 -3.26 -7.58
C TYR A 101 10.73 -4.21 -6.91
N GLY A 102 11.59 -4.89 -7.67
CA GLY A 102 12.63 -5.73 -7.12
C GLY A 102 13.64 -4.93 -6.30
N ALA A 103 14.12 -3.79 -6.82
CA ALA A 103 15.03 -2.92 -6.06
C ALA A 103 14.38 -2.36 -4.79
N LEU A 104 13.09 -1.95 -4.83
CA LEU A 104 12.35 -1.50 -3.66
C LEU A 104 12.12 -2.62 -2.65
N ARG A 105 11.81 -3.82 -3.11
CA ARG A 105 11.54 -5.00 -2.27
C ARG A 105 12.78 -5.43 -1.51
N TRP A 106 13.89 -5.53 -2.20
CA TRP A 106 15.16 -5.99 -1.67
C TRP A 106 16.03 -4.86 -1.09
N GLN A 107 15.52 -3.66 -0.96
CA GLN A 107 16.28 -2.46 -0.58
C GLN A 107 17.17 -2.69 0.65
N GLY A 108 16.67 -3.32 1.72
CA GLY A 108 17.45 -3.51 2.94
C GLY A 108 18.65 -4.44 2.76
N THR A 109 18.48 -5.53 1.98
CA THR A 109 19.60 -6.43 1.65
C THR A 109 20.58 -5.75 0.70
N TRP A 110 20.09 -5.00 -0.30
CA TRP A 110 20.95 -4.22 -1.19
C TRP A 110 21.75 -3.16 -0.42
N ASP A 111 21.13 -2.48 0.53
CA ASP A 111 21.82 -1.51 1.38
C ASP A 111 22.90 -2.19 2.24
N ALA A 112 22.64 -3.39 2.77
CA ALA A 112 23.63 -4.16 3.51
C ALA A 112 24.82 -4.60 2.63
N VAL A 113 24.56 -5.06 1.39
CA VAL A 113 25.62 -5.38 0.40
C VAL A 113 26.41 -4.13 0.03
N LEU A 114 25.72 -3.04 -0.28
CA LEU A 114 26.36 -1.77 -0.66
C LEU A 114 27.24 -1.21 0.46
N ALA A 115 26.79 -1.33 1.72
CA ALA A 115 27.57 -0.89 2.87
C ALA A 115 28.93 -1.61 2.99
N ARG A 116 29.05 -2.85 2.46
CA ARG A 116 30.33 -3.58 2.38
C ARG A 116 31.22 -3.13 1.20
N CYS A 117 30.61 -2.45 0.23
CA CYS A 117 31.29 -2.06 -1.02
C CYS A 117 31.75 -0.61 -1.06
N VAL A 118 31.24 0.25 -0.16
CA VAL A 118 31.60 1.67 -0.05
C VAL A 118 32.46 1.92 1.18
N ASP A 119 33.23 3.01 1.15
CA ASP A 119 34.18 3.37 2.22
C ASP A 119 33.61 4.43 3.19
N ARG A 120 32.28 4.70 3.10
CA ARG A 120 31.55 5.68 3.92
C ARG A 120 30.13 5.21 4.20
N PRO A 121 29.46 5.73 5.24
CA PRO A 121 28.06 5.44 5.50
C PRO A 121 27.17 5.74 4.30
N LEU A 122 26.20 4.86 3.99
CA LEU A 122 25.28 5.05 2.86
C LEU A 122 24.48 6.35 2.94
N GLY A 123 24.17 6.82 4.16
CA GLY A 123 23.46 8.09 4.36
C GLY A 123 24.25 9.35 3.97
N GLU A 124 25.55 9.23 3.71
CA GLU A 124 26.40 10.30 3.20
C GLU A 124 26.49 10.33 1.67
N LEU A 125 25.96 9.29 1.01
CA LEU A 125 25.85 9.27 -0.44
C LEU A 125 24.72 10.19 -0.90
N ASP A 126 24.88 10.78 -2.07
CA ASP A 126 23.76 11.43 -2.76
C ASP A 126 22.64 10.42 -2.98
N GLY A 127 21.40 10.79 -2.66
CA GLY A 127 20.25 9.89 -2.71
C GLY A 127 20.00 9.32 -4.12
N ALA A 128 20.25 10.12 -5.18
CA ALA A 128 20.10 9.66 -6.55
C ALA A 128 21.20 8.63 -6.92
N VAL A 129 22.41 8.82 -6.39
CA VAL A 129 23.50 7.85 -6.57
C VAL A 129 23.19 6.54 -5.85
N LEU A 130 22.66 6.61 -4.62
CA LEU A 130 22.26 5.42 -3.87
C LEU A 130 21.14 4.65 -4.56
N ASP A 131 20.11 5.33 -5.09
CA ASP A 131 19.04 4.67 -5.83
C ASP A 131 19.56 4.02 -7.12
N ALA A 132 20.50 4.65 -7.83
CA ALA A 132 21.16 4.04 -8.98
C ALA A 132 22.00 2.80 -8.59
N LEU A 133 22.69 2.85 -7.45
CA LEU A 133 23.43 1.69 -6.91
C LEU A 133 22.48 0.54 -6.55
N ARG A 134 21.33 0.81 -5.92
CA ARG A 134 20.31 -0.20 -5.63
C ARG A 134 19.79 -0.88 -6.89
N LEU A 135 19.51 -0.10 -7.95
CA LEU A 135 19.10 -0.63 -9.26
C LEU A 135 20.20 -1.49 -9.91
N GLY A 136 21.46 -1.03 -9.84
CA GLY A 136 22.60 -1.79 -10.36
C GLY A 136 22.81 -3.10 -9.60
N THR A 137 22.72 -3.06 -8.27
CA THR A 137 22.83 -4.24 -7.41
C THR A 137 21.72 -5.25 -7.71
N HIS A 138 20.47 -4.78 -7.88
CA HIS A 138 19.36 -5.67 -8.21
C HIS A 138 19.55 -6.35 -9.57
N GLN A 139 20.01 -5.62 -10.59
CA GLN A 139 20.33 -6.22 -11.89
C GLN A 139 21.41 -7.29 -11.81
N LEU A 140 22.47 -7.05 -11.01
CA LEU A 140 23.61 -7.97 -10.86
C LEU A 140 23.26 -9.23 -10.07
N LEU A 141 22.48 -9.09 -8.98
CA LEU A 141 22.30 -10.17 -8.02
C LEU A 141 20.96 -10.91 -8.15
N ALA A 142 19.93 -10.27 -8.69
CA ALA A 142 18.58 -10.84 -8.71
C ALA A 142 17.96 -10.95 -10.12
N MET A 143 18.50 -10.26 -11.12
CA MET A 143 17.99 -10.32 -12.48
C MET A 143 18.95 -11.10 -13.40
N ARG A 144 18.41 -11.68 -14.48
CA ARG A 144 19.22 -12.37 -15.51
C ARG A 144 19.81 -11.38 -16.51
N VAL A 145 20.54 -10.39 -16.02
CA VAL A 145 21.23 -9.38 -16.83
C VAL A 145 22.72 -9.71 -16.79
N PRO A 146 23.41 -9.81 -17.94
CA PRO A 146 24.88 -9.99 -17.93
C PRO A 146 25.57 -8.85 -17.17
N ASP A 147 26.57 -9.15 -16.36
CA ASP A 147 27.24 -8.20 -15.47
C ASP A 147 27.76 -6.97 -16.22
N HIS A 148 28.40 -7.17 -17.38
CA HIS A 148 28.91 -6.07 -18.18
C HIS A 148 27.81 -5.12 -18.67
N ALA A 149 26.62 -5.66 -18.97
CA ALA A 149 25.46 -4.86 -19.39
C ALA A 149 24.85 -4.12 -18.20
N ALA A 150 24.70 -4.77 -17.05
CA ALA A 150 24.23 -4.14 -15.81
C ALA A 150 25.13 -2.96 -15.40
N LEU A 151 26.45 -3.18 -15.42
CA LEU A 151 27.46 -2.16 -15.11
C LEU A 151 27.39 -0.97 -16.11
N ASP A 152 27.53 -1.25 -17.43
CA ASP A 152 27.59 -0.20 -18.45
C ASP A 152 26.31 0.64 -18.50
N GLN A 153 25.14 -0.02 -18.42
CA GLN A 153 23.84 0.66 -18.48
C GLN A 153 23.54 1.47 -17.22
N THR A 154 23.94 0.98 -16.04
CA THR A 154 23.75 1.74 -14.78
C THR A 154 24.68 2.96 -14.74
N VAL A 155 25.95 2.82 -15.16
CA VAL A 155 26.87 3.96 -15.29
C VAL A 155 26.39 4.95 -16.36
N GLY A 156 25.86 4.44 -17.48
CA GLY A 156 25.25 5.26 -18.53
C GLY A 156 24.04 6.07 -18.03
N LEU A 157 23.15 5.43 -17.25
CA LEU A 157 22.02 6.08 -16.59
C LEU A 157 22.49 7.22 -15.67
N VAL A 158 23.44 6.92 -14.76
CA VAL A 158 23.99 7.92 -13.83
C VAL A 158 24.58 9.13 -14.56
N ARG A 159 25.33 8.89 -15.63
CA ARG A 159 25.90 9.99 -16.44
C ARG A 159 24.84 10.84 -17.13
N ALA A 160 23.74 10.21 -17.55
CA ALA A 160 22.64 10.89 -18.25
C ALA A 160 21.78 11.73 -17.30
N VAL A 161 21.47 11.22 -16.07
CA VAL A 161 20.48 11.83 -15.18
C VAL A 161 21.07 12.56 -13.97
N ILE A 162 22.29 12.19 -13.52
CA ILE A 162 22.96 12.80 -12.35
C ILE A 162 24.17 13.62 -12.82
N GLY A 163 24.92 13.12 -13.81
CA GLY A 163 26.11 13.75 -14.33
C GLY A 163 27.31 12.81 -14.40
N ALA A 164 28.41 13.27 -14.98
CA ALA A 164 29.59 12.45 -15.24
C ALA A 164 30.39 12.10 -13.94
N GLY A 165 30.32 12.99 -12.93
CA GLY A 165 31.15 12.87 -11.71
C GLY A 165 30.97 11.54 -10.95
N PRO A 166 29.75 11.13 -10.57
CA PRO A 166 29.55 9.91 -9.80
C PRO A 166 29.73 8.61 -10.59
N GLY A 167 29.86 8.66 -11.93
CA GLY A 167 29.96 7.46 -12.77
C GLY A 167 31.15 6.55 -12.42
N GLY A 168 32.29 7.12 -12.00
CA GLY A 168 33.45 6.37 -11.56
C GLY A 168 33.21 5.61 -10.24
N LEU A 169 32.59 6.27 -9.26
CA LEU A 169 32.19 5.67 -7.99
C LEU A 169 31.21 4.50 -8.21
N VAL A 170 30.14 4.75 -8.97
CA VAL A 170 29.12 3.73 -9.26
C VAL A 170 29.73 2.51 -9.92
N ASN A 171 30.61 2.69 -10.93
CA ASN A 171 31.31 1.58 -11.57
C ASN A 171 32.19 0.78 -10.57
N ALA A 172 32.96 1.47 -9.71
CA ALA A 172 33.82 0.81 -8.75
C ALA A 172 33.03 0.01 -7.70
N VAL A 173 31.94 0.59 -7.18
CA VAL A 173 31.08 -0.07 -6.19
C VAL A 173 30.39 -1.29 -6.81
N LEU A 174 29.76 -1.16 -7.98
CA LEU A 174 29.05 -2.26 -8.63
C LEU A 174 29.98 -3.40 -9.06
N ARG A 175 31.27 -3.12 -9.38
CA ARG A 175 32.26 -4.18 -9.59
C ARG A 175 32.56 -4.98 -8.33
N LYS A 176 32.59 -4.33 -7.14
CA LYS A 176 32.72 -5.03 -5.86
C LYS A 176 31.47 -5.89 -5.59
N VAL A 177 30.26 -5.38 -5.90
CA VAL A 177 29.01 -6.14 -5.79
C VAL A 177 29.05 -7.39 -6.67
N ALA A 178 29.43 -7.27 -7.94
CA ALA A 178 29.49 -8.36 -8.91
C ALA A 178 30.56 -9.43 -8.60
N ALA A 179 31.47 -9.18 -7.66
CA ALA A 179 32.52 -10.14 -7.31
C ALA A 179 31.98 -11.39 -6.59
N ARG A 180 30.73 -11.38 -6.13
CA ARG A 180 30.03 -12.49 -5.45
C ARG A 180 28.61 -12.59 -5.95
N ASP A 181 28.07 -13.80 -5.96
CA ASP A 181 26.63 -14.05 -6.23
C ASP A 181 25.76 -13.76 -4.99
N LEU A 182 24.46 -13.75 -5.17
CA LEU A 182 23.50 -13.47 -4.10
C LEU A 182 23.63 -14.47 -2.93
N PRO A 183 23.70 -15.80 -3.14
CA PRO A 183 23.88 -16.75 -2.03
C PRO A 183 25.12 -16.47 -1.18
N ALA A 184 26.26 -16.13 -1.80
CA ALA A 184 27.50 -15.81 -1.08
C ALA A 184 27.36 -14.49 -0.27
N TRP A 185 26.69 -13.47 -0.83
CA TRP A 185 26.40 -12.25 -0.09
C TRP A 185 25.47 -12.51 1.10
N ILE A 186 24.38 -13.27 0.92
CA ILE A 186 23.46 -13.62 2.00
C ILE A 186 24.20 -14.39 3.10
N ALA A 187 25.02 -15.39 2.75
CA ALA A 187 25.81 -16.15 3.72
C ALA A 187 26.73 -15.26 4.55
N GLU A 188 27.44 -14.32 3.91
CA GLU A 188 28.32 -13.36 4.60
C GLU A 188 27.55 -12.44 5.53
N LEU A 189 26.47 -11.81 5.04
CA LEU A 189 25.67 -10.86 5.82
C LEU A 189 24.98 -11.54 7.02
N THR A 190 24.51 -12.75 6.84
CA THR A 190 23.78 -13.49 7.89
C THR A 190 24.70 -14.13 8.91
N ALA A 191 25.96 -14.42 8.58
CA ALA A 191 26.94 -14.95 9.52
C ALA A 191 27.25 -13.97 10.69
N GLU A 192 27.08 -12.67 10.46
CA GLU A 192 27.30 -11.62 11.46
C GLU A 192 25.99 -11.16 12.14
N ALA A 193 24.87 -11.79 11.85
CA ALA A 193 23.58 -11.41 12.41
C ALA A 193 23.54 -11.67 13.94
N VAL A 194 23.11 -10.67 14.69
CA VAL A 194 23.10 -10.71 16.17
C VAL A 194 22.05 -11.68 16.73
N ASP A 195 21.02 -11.98 15.99
CA ASP A 195 19.95 -12.92 16.34
C ASP A 195 19.23 -13.45 15.08
N GLU A 196 18.33 -14.41 15.28
CA GLU A 196 17.54 -15.00 14.21
C GLU A 196 16.64 -13.98 13.49
N THR A 197 16.16 -12.96 14.19
CA THR A 197 15.34 -11.88 13.60
C THR A 197 16.16 -11.03 12.64
N ALA A 198 17.38 -10.70 13.01
CA ALA A 198 18.31 -9.98 12.15
C ALA A 198 18.72 -10.83 10.94
N ARG A 199 18.99 -12.14 11.17
CA ARG A 199 19.31 -13.09 10.10
C ARG A 199 18.21 -13.15 9.04
N LEU A 200 16.96 -13.38 9.46
CA LEU A 200 15.81 -13.40 8.57
C LEU A 200 15.57 -12.05 7.89
N GLY A 201 15.75 -10.96 8.63
CA GLY A 201 15.61 -9.61 8.07
C GLY A 201 16.58 -9.34 6.93
N LEU A 202 17.83 -9.78 7.04
CA LEU A 202 18.86 -9.67 5.99
C LEU A 202 18.60 -10.63 4.84
N ALA A 203 18.25 -11.89 5.13
CA ALA A 203 18.01 -12.92 4.13
C ALA A 203 16.80 -12.62 3.25
N HIS A 204 15.73 -12.06 3.83
CA HIS A 204 14.46 -11.83 3.15
C HIS A 204 14.12 -10.33 2.97
N ALA A 205 15.08 -9.44 3.18
CA ALA A 205 14.92 -7.99 2.98
C ALA A 205 13.73 -7.37 3.76
N HIS A 206 13.66 -7.63 5.07
CA HIS A 206 12.69 -7.04 5.97
C HIS A 206 13.37 -6.34 7.16
N PRO A 207 12.88 -5.16 7.60
CA PRO A 207 13.34 -4.58 8.85
C PRO A 207 13.10 -5.54 10.03
N ALA A 208 14.03 -5.62 10.97
CA ALA A 208 13.93 -6.53 12.11
C ALA A 208 12.63 -6.37 12.92
N TRP A 209 12.11 -5.14 13.02
CA TRP A 209 10.83 -4.89 13.70
C TRP A 209 9.64 -5.51 12.94
N VAL A 210 9.65 -5.50 11.59
CA VAL A 210 8.62 -6.15 10.76
C VAL A 210 8.67 -7.66 10.94
N VAL A 211 9.88 -8.27 10.94
CA VAL A 211 10.07 -9.71 11.20
C VAL A 211 9.47 -10.10 12.55
N ARG A 212 9.72 -9.32 13.61
CA ARG A 212 9.13 -9.56 14.94
C ARG A 212 7.60 -9.46 14.93
N VAL A 213 7.08 -8.43 14.27
CA VAL A 213 5.63 -8.22 14.15
C VAL A 213 4.95 -9.37 13.42
N LEU A 214 5.50 -9.82 12.29
CA LEU A 214 4.92 -10.92 11.51
C LEU A 214 4.96 -12.24 12.28
N ARG A 215 6.05 -12.53 13.02
CA ARG A 215 6.13 -13.69 13.91
C ARG A 215 5.04 -13.66 15.00
N GLN A 216 4.88 -12.51 15.64
CA GLN A 216 3.84 -12.32 16.67
C GLN A 216 2.43 -12.41 16.08
N ALA A 217 2.24 -11.89 14.87
CA ALA A 217 0.95 -11.96 14.19
C ALA A 217 0.54 -13.40 13.84
N LEU A 218 1.46 -14.23 13.33
CA LEU A 218 1.20 -15.66 13.10
C LEU A 218 0.65 -16.30 14.37
N THR A 219 1.38 -16.22 15.49
CA THR A 219 0.96 -16.80 16.77
C THR A 219 -0.34 -16.19 17.27
N ALA A 220 -0.49 -14.87 17.20
CA ALA A 220 -1.70 -14.18 17.66
C ALA A 220 -2.95 -14.63 16.89
N HIS A 221 -2.81 -14.98 15.62
CA HIS A 221 -3.90 -15.48 14.76
C HIS A 221 -3.95 -17.00 14.65
N GLY A 222 -3.31 -17.75 15.58
CA GLY A 222 -3.44 -19.19 15.69
C GLY A 222 -2.60 -20.01 14.70
N ARG A 223 -1.63 -19.41 14.02
CA ARG A 223 -0.71 -20.10 13.12
C ARG A 223 0.64 -20.37 13.78
N ASP A 224 1.37 -21.34 13.22
CA ASP A 224 2.70 -21.67 13.71
C ASP A 224 3.72 -20.57 13.36
N ALA A 225 4.51 -20.15 14.35
CA ALA A 225 5.63 -19.24 14.15
C ALA A 225 6.69 -19.78 13.16
N ALA A 226 6.76 -21.09 12.95
CA ALA A 226 7.62 -21.74 11.94
C ALA A 226 7.25 -21.34 10.50
N GLU A 227 6.03 -20.86 10.26
CA GLU A 227 5.60 -20.36 8.94
C GLU A 227 6.22 -19.00 8.57
N LEU A 228 6.95 -18.36 9.50
CA LEU A 228 7.48 -17.02 9.31
C LEU A 228 8.34 -16.89 8.05
N GLU A 229 9.24 -17.84 7.80
CA GLU A 229 10.13 -17.76 6.62
C GLU A 229 9.33 -17.85 5.32
N ALA A 230 8.35 -18.75 5.23
CA ALA A 230 7.44 -18.83 4.09
C ALA A 230 6.61 -17.53 3.89
N LEU A 231 6.21 -16.89 4.98
CA LEU A 231 5.52 -15.58 4.92
C LEU A 231 6.44 -14.48 4.37
N LEU A 232 7.68 -14.39 4.84
CA LEU A 232 8.67 -13.42 4.36
C LEU A 232 9.01 -13.64 2.88
N GLU A 233 9.11 -14.89 2.43
CA GLU A 233 9.28 -15.24 1.02
C GLU A 233 8.07 -14.83 0.18
N ALA A 234 6.86 -15.11 0.66
CA ALA A 234 5.64 -14.70 -0.02
C ALA A 234 5.51 -13.18 -0.14
N ASP A 235 5.96 -12.41 0.86
CA ASP A 235 6.01 -10.95 0.79
C ASP A 235 7.02 -10.43 -0.25
N ASN A 236 7.98 -11.25 -0.63
CA ASN A 236 8.96 -10.96 -1.69
C ASN A 236 8.54 -11.50 -3.07
N ALA A 237 7.50 -12.32 -3.14
CA ALA A 237 6.99 -12.77 -4.43
C ALA A 237 6.32 -11.61 -5.20
N ALA A 238 6.51 -11.59 -6.52
CA ALA A 238 5.78 -10.65 -7.36
C ALA A 238 4.27 -10.97 -7.29
N PRO A 239 3.41 -9.98 -6.98
CA PRO A 239 1.99 -10.24 -6.87
C PRO A 239 1.39 -10.54 -8.25
N VAL A 240 0.56 -11.57 -8.32
CA VAL A 240 -0.33 -11.75 -9.46
C VAL A 240 -1.42 -10.69 -9.40
N VAL A 241 -1.73 -10.06 -10.52
CA VAL A 241 -2.74 -9.01 -10.56
C VAL A 241 -4.13 -9.65 -10.53
N ASN A 242 -4.86 -9.40 -9.45
CA ASN A 242 -6.25 -9.86 -9.32
C ASN A 242 -7.20 -8.85 -9.97
N LEU A 243 -8.12 -9.37 -10.77
CA LEU A 243 -9.22 -8.64 -11.37
C LEU A 243 -10.54 -9.06 -10.71
N VAL A 244 -11.48 -8.14 -10.64
CA VAL A 244 -12.87 -8.39 -10.24
C VAL A 244 -13.80 -7.82 -11.28
N ALA A 245 -14.77 -8.59 -11.75
CA ALA A 245 -15.93 -8.09 -12.48
C ALA A 245 -16.95 -7.53 -11.48
N LEU A 246 -17.37 -6.28 -11.66
CA LEU A 246 -18.41 -5.69 -10.85
C LEU A 246 -19.75 -6.38 -11.18
N PRO A 247 -20.47 -6.91 -10.17
CA PRO A 247 -21.68 -7.67 -10.39
C PRO A 247 -22.75 -6.88 -11.19
N GLY A 248 -23.17 -7.43 -12.33
CA GLY A 248 -24.17 -6.81 -13.21
C GLY A 248 -23.67 -5.69 -14.12
N LEU A 249 -22.36 -5.34 -14.05
CA LEU A 249 -21.76 -4.22 -14.78
C LEU A 249 -20.59 -4.62 -15.67
N GLY A 250 -20.02 -5.81 -15.47
CA GLY A 250 -18.93 -6.32 -16.26
C GLY A 250 -18.81 -7.83 -16.16
N ASP A 251 -18.06 -8.39 -17.10
CA ASP A 251 -17.61 -9.79 -17.13
C ASP A 251 -16.11 -9.87 -17.32
N LEU A 252 -15.56 -11.07 -17.24
CA LEU A 252 -14.13 -11.33 -17.36
C LEU A 252 -13.73 -11.85 -18.75
N ASP A 253 -14.66 -11.95 -19.70
CA ASP A 253 -14.44 -12.62 -20.98
C ASP A 253 -13.29 -11.98 -21.77
N GLU A 254 -13.24 -10.64 -21.81
CA GLU A 254 -12.13 -9.92 -22.46
C GLU A 254 -10.80 -10.18 -21.78
N ALA A 255 -10.76 -10.21 -20.44
CA ALA A 255 -9.54 -10.46 -19.69
C ALA A 255 -9.04 -11.90 -19.88
N LEU A 256 -9.95 -12.88 -19.86
CA LEU A 256 -9.66 -14.30 -20.11
C LEU A 256 -9.17 -14.52 -21.55
N ALA A 257 -9.81 -13.88 -22.54
CA ALA A 257 -9.35 -13.90 -23.93
C ALA A 257 -7.96 -13.26 -24.10
N ALA A 258 -7.61 -12.29 -23.25
CA ALA A 258 -6.29 -11.68 -23.20
C ALA A 258 -5.24 -12.51 -22.44
N GLY A 259 -5.60 -13.69 -21.94
CA GLY A 259 -4.69 -14.65 -21.27
C GLY A 259 -4.70 -14.54 -19.74
N ALA A 260 -5.69 -13.90 -19.14
CA ALA A 260 -5.93 -14.05 -17.70
C ALA A 260 -6.50 -15.44 -17.40
N GLU A 261 -6.29 -15.93 -16.19
CA GLU A 261 -6.82 -17.19 -15.70
C GLU A 261 -7.99 -16.91 -14.74
N GLN A 262 -8.90 -17.88 -14.59
CA GLN A 262 -9.96 -17.78 -13.59
C GLN A 262 -9.36 -17.65 -12.17
N GLY A 263 -9.96 -16.81 -11.35
CA GLY A 263 -9.57 -16.68 -9.95
C GLY A 263 -9.83 -17.96 -9.16
N THR A 264 -8.92 -18.27 -8.25
CA THR A 264 -8.98 -19.51 -7.46
C THR A 264 -9.57 -19.33 -6.07
N LEU A 265 -9.87 -18.09 -5.66
CA LEU A 265 -10.33 -17.78 -4.31
C LEU A 265 -11.73 -17.15 -4.29
N VAL A 266 -12.05 -16.28 -5.23
CA VAL A 266 -13.29 -15.48 -5.23
C VAL A 266 -14.04 -15.66 -6.53
N PRO A 267 -15.38 -15.92 -6.50
CA PRO A 267 -16.20 -15.97 -7.70
C PRO A 267 -16.20 -14.64 -8.46
N GLY A 268 -16.16 -14.69 -9.81
CA GLY A 268 -16.14 -13.48 -10.64
C GLY A 268 -14.83 -12.71 -10.53
N SER A 269 -13.72 -13.41 -10.22
CA SER A 269 -12.36 -12.88 -10.24
C SER A 269 -11.50 -13.56 -11.29
N ALA A 270 -10.44 -12.88 -11.74
CA ALA A 270 -9.42 -13.44 -12.62
C ALA A 270 -8.02 -13.05 -12.17
N LEU A 271 -7.04 -13.87 -12.55
CA LEU A 271 -5.62 -13.68 -12.30
C LEU A 271 -4.93 -13.28 -13.61
N SER A 272 -4.38 -12.09 -13.67
CA SER A 272 -3.63 -11.61 -14.82
C SER A 272 -2.13 -11.69 -14.55
N SER A 273 -1.38 -12.22 -15.50
CA SER A 273 0.09 -12.21 -15.47
C SER A 273 0.70 -10.81 -15.63
N GLY A 274 -0.13 -9.76 -15.68
CA GLY A 274 0.29 -8.37 -15.85
C GLY A 274 0.13 -7.87 -17.28
N GLY A 275 0.85 -6.81 -17.61
CA GLY A 275 0.71 -6.07 -18.87
C GLY A 275 -0.11 -4.79 -18.69
N ASP A 276 -0.38 -4.10 -19.80
CA ASP A 276 -1.19 -2.88 -19.77
C ASP A 276 -2.68 -3.22 -19.76
N LEU A 277 -3.23 -3.38 -18.56
CA LEU A 277 -4.65 -3.67 -18.36
C LEU A 277 -5.58 -2.57 -18.89
N HIS A 278 -5.11 -1.34 -19.06
CA HIS A 278 -5.91 -0.27 -19.68
C HIS A 278 -6.19 -0.50 -21.18
N ARG A 279 -5.58 -1.49 -21.82
CA ARG A 279 -5.97 -1.92 -23.16
C ARG A 279 -7.32 -2.64 -23.19
N LEU A 280 -7.70 -3.27 -22.08
CA LEU A 280 -9.00 -3.90 -21.94
C LEU A 280 -10.10 -2.83 -21.84
N ALA A 281 -11.12 -2.92 -22.67
CA ALA A 281 -12.25 -2.00 -22.67
C ALA A 281 -13.02 -2.12 -21.34
N SER A 282 -13.26 -3.33 -20.87
CA SER A 282 -13.92 -3.65 -19.62
C SER A 282 -13.23 -2.98 -18.40
N VAL A 283 -11.89 -2.85 -18.42
CA VAL A 283 -11.12 -2.15 -17.37
C VAL A 283 -11.23 -0.63 -17.53
N ARG A 284 -11.16 -0.10 -18.76
CA ARG A 284 -11.29 1.35 -19.01
C ARG A 284 -12.68 1.88 -18.64
N GLU A 285 -13.69 1.11 -18.96
CA GLU A 285 -15.10 1.41 -18.66
C GLU A 285 -15.43 1.19 -17.19
N GLY A 286 -14.56 0.44 -16.46
CA GLY A 286 -14.64 0.22 -15.03
C GLY A 286 -15.55 -0.91 -14.61
N GLY A 287 -16.13 -1.68 -15.54
CA GLY A 287 -16.88 -2.91 -15.26
C GLY A 287 -15.97 -4.02 -14.69
N VAL A 288 -14.70 -4.03 -15.09
CA VAL A 288 -13.65 -4.87 -14.51
C VAL A 288 -12.61 -3.99 -13.81
N ARG A 289 -12.13 -4.40 -12.64
CA ARG A 289 -11.22 -3.61 -11.80
C ARG A 289 -10.08 -4.45 -11.26
N VAL A 290 -8.94 -3.80 -11.03
CA VAL A 290 -7.83 -4.40 -10.27
C VAL A 290 -8.17 -4.29 -8.78
N GLN A 291 -8.31 -5.42 -8.11
CA GLN A 291 -8.55 -5.49 -6.67
C GLN A 291 -8.03 -6.81 -6.11
N ASP A 292 -7.29 -6.75 -5.01
CA ASP A 292 -6.80 -7.96 -4.33
C ASP A 292 -7.96 -8.86 -3.88
N ALA A 293 -7.79 -10.18 -3.97
CA ALA A 293 -8.84 -11.16 -3.68
C ALA A 293 -9.31 -11.07 -2.21
N GLY A 294 -8.41 -10.83 -1.26
CA GLY A 294 -8.77 -10.63 0.14
C GLY A 294 -9.66 -9.40 0.35
N SER A 295 -9.38 -8.30 -0.38
CA SER A 295 -10.24 -7.12 -0.37
C SER A 295 -11.62 -7.37 -0.98
N GLN A 296 -11.71 -8.25 -1.99
CA GLN A 296 -12.98 -8.69 -2.57
C GLN A 296 -13.78 -9.53 -1.58
N LEU A 297 -13.12 -10.46 -0.88
CA LEU A 297 -13.75 -11.31 0.14
C LEU A 297 -14.35 -10.48 1.28
N VAL A 298 -13.63 -9.47 1.79
CA VAL A 298 -14.15 -8.58 2.85
C VAL A 298 -15.47 -7.92 2.46
N ALA A 299 -15.54 -7.35 1.25
CA ALA A 299 -16.77 -6.69 0.78
C ALA A 299 -17.91 -7.69 0.58
N ARG A 300 -17.64 -8.87 0.02
CA ARG A 300 -18.65 -9.92 -0.22
C ARG A 300 -19.11 -10.59 1.07
N ALA A 301 -18.20 -10.80 2.04
CA ALA A 301 -18.54 -11.39 3.33
C ALA A 301 -19.49 -10.51 4.14
N LEU A 302 -19.32 -9.18 4.11
CA LEU A 302 -20.27 -8.26 4.74
C LEU A 302 -21.68 -8.41 4.15
N LEU A 303 -21.82 -8.66 2.85
CA LEU A 303 -23.11 -8.95 2.24
C LEU A 303 -23.64 -10.31 2.69
N ALA A 304 -22.80 -11.36 2.65
CA ALA A 304 -23.21 -12.72 2.98
C ALA A 304 -23.67 -12.85 4.45
N ALA A 305 -23.03 -12.12 5.38
CA ALA A 305 -23.37 -12.14 6.80
C ALA A 305 -24.79 -11.66 7.14
N GLY A 306 -25.44 -10.91 6.26
CA GLY A 306 -26.78 -10.38 6.52
C GLY A 306 -27.92 -11.12 5.81
N GLN A 307 -27.61 -12.16 5.05
CA GLN A 307 -28.65 -12.85 4.26
C GLN A 307 -29.54 -13.78 5.11
N ASP A 308 -29.05 -14.26 6.24
CA ASP A 308 -29.78 -15.19 7.10
C ASP A 308 -30.74 -14.50 8.10
N ALA A 309 -30.51 -13.20 8.40
CA ALA A 309 -31.23 -12.50 9.46
C ALA A 309 -32.57 -11.87 9.04
N ASP A 310 -32.72 -11.49 7.76
CA ASP A 310 -33.85 -10.65 7.32
C ASP A 310 -34.70 -11.26 6.19
N GLY A 311 -34.55 -12.55 5.87
CA GLY A 311 -35.41 -13.20 4.86
C GLY A 311 -35.30 -12.58 3.45
N GLY A 312 -34.18 -11.93 3.11
CA GLY A 312 -33.96 -11.42 1.76
C GLY A 312 -34.75 -10.17 1.37
N ALA A 313 -35.16 -9.36 2.34
CA ALA A 313 -35.77 -8.06 2.02
C ALA A 313 -34.71 -7.19 1.33
N GLY A 314 -34.84 -7.05 0.00
CA GLY A 314 -34.00 -6.15 -0.80
C GLY A 314 -34.09 -4.72 -0.29
N GLY A 315 -33.02 -3.95 -0.41
CA GLY A 315 -32.95 -2.57 0.06
C GLY A 315 -31.99 -2.43 1.22
N GLY A 316 -31.97 -1.23 1.83
CA GLY A 316 -31.14 -0.91 2.99
C GLY A 316 -30.09 0.17 2.72
N ARG A 317 -29.51 0.65 3.80
CA ARG A 317 -28.49 1.71 3.81
C ARG A 317 -27.15 1.12 4.20
N TRP A 318 -26.18 1.25 3.34
CA TRP A 318 -24.83 0.73 3.57
C TRP A 318 -23.84 1.88 3.67
N LEU A 319 -22.78 1.70 4.44
CA LEU A 319 -21.71 2.67 4.60
C LEU A 319 -20.35 2.00 4.36
N ASP A 320 -19.53 2.61 3.50
CA ASP A 320 -18.09 2.40 3.48
C ASP A 320 -17.45 3.62 4.15
N MET A 321 -17.02 3.47 5.41
CA MET A 321 -16.60 4.58 6.26
C MET A 321 -15.24 5.17 5.86
N CYS A 322 -14.37 4.39 5.22
CA CYS A 322 -13.02 4.76 4.81
C CYS A 322 -12.78 4.38 3.34
N ALA A 323 -13.64 4.85 2.45
CA ALA A 323 -13.81 4.33 1.10
C ALA A 323 -12.61 4.51 0.14
N GLY A 324 -11.72 5.45 0.41
CA GLY A 324 -10.62 5.79 -0.51
C GLY A 324 -9.57 4.70 -0.71
N PRO A 325 -9.16 4.43 -1.93
CA PRO A 325 -9.45 5.14 -3.19
C PRO A 325 -10.66 4.61 -3.99
N GLY A 326 -11.57 3.81 -3.43
CA GLY A 326 -12.82 3.38 -4.06
C GLY A 326 -12.88 1.92 -4.50
N GLY A 327 -11.89 1.10 -4.20
CA GLY A 327 -11.87 -0.31 -4.63
C GLY A 327 -13.00 -1.14 -4.01
N LYS A 328 -13.09 -1.17 -2.68
CA LYS A 328 -14.16 -1.86 -1.93
C LYS A 328 -15.51 -1.16 -2.15
N ALA A 329 -15.51 0.19 -2.13
CA ALA A 329 -16.70 0.98 -2.39
C ALA A 329 -17.39 0.63 -3.74
N ALA A 330 -16.62 0.48 -4.82
CA ALA A 330 -17.19 0.14 -6.13
C ALA A 330 -17.82 -1.26 -6.15
N LEU A 331 -17.18 -2.24 -5.51
CA LEU A 331 -17.76 -3.59 -5.39
C LEU A 331 -19.01 -3.57 -4.51
N LEU A 332 -18.98 -2.87 -3.36
CA LEU A 332 -20.16 -2.72 -2.48
C LEU A 332 -21.29 -1.99 -3.16
N ALA A 333 -21.03 -0.93 -3.92
CA ALA A 333 -22.05 -0.19 -4.65
C ALA A 333 -22.72 -1.04 -5.73
N ALA A 334 -21.95 -1.84 -6.49
CA ALA A 334 -22.50 -2.77 -7.46
C ALA A 334 -23.33 -3.88 -6.81
N LEU A 335 -22.92 -4.37 -5.64
CA LEU A 335 -23.69 -5.31 -4.83
C LEU A 335 -24.98 -4.66 -4.27
N ALA A 336 -24.88 -3.40 -3.80
CA ALA A 336 -26.01 -2.64 -3.28
C ALA A 336 -27.07 -2.40 -4.36
N ASP A 337 -26.65 -2.00 -5.58
CA ASP A 337 -27.58 -1.81 -6.70
C ASP A 337 -28.39 -3.08 -6.99
N ARG A 338 -27.75 -4.24 -6.98
CA ARG A 338 -28.43 -5.54 -7.18
C ARG A 338 -29.38 -5.91 -6.07
N GLN A 339 -29.17 -5.39 -4.86
CA GLN A 339 -30.02 -5.63 -3.69
C GLN A 339 -31.10 -4.54 -3.51
N GLY A 340 -31.12 -3.51 -4.36
CA GLY A 340 -31.97 -2.33 -4.17
C GLY A 340 -31.57 -1.49 -2.96
N ALA A 341 -30.33 -1.64 -2.48
CA ALA A 341 -29.74 -0.88 -1.37
C ALA A 341 -28.99 0.37 -1.87
N HIS A 342 -28.64 1.25 -0.94
CA HIS A 342 -27.88 2.48 -1.22
C HIS A 342 -26.60 2.54 -0.40
N LEU A 343 -25.44 2.73 -1.08
CA LEU A 343 -24.15 2.88 -0.44
C LEU A 343 -23.82 4.36 -0.22
N THR A 344 -23.54 4.75 1.00
CA THR A 344 -22.80 5.97 1.33
C THR A 344 -21.31 5.63 1.41
N ALA A 345 -20.48 6.22 0.55
CA ALA A 345 -19.03 6.06 0.58
C ALA A 345 -18.39 7.31 1.18
N ASN A 346 -17.79 7.20 2.37
CA ASN A 346 -17.16 8.33 3.07
C ASN A 346 -15.64 8.30 2.92
N GLU A 347 -15.05 9.47 2.71
CA GLU A 347 -13.59 9.66 2.68
C GLU A 347 -13.22 11.05 3.20
N VAL A 348 -12.33 11.11 4.18
CA VAL A 348 -11.94 12.36 4.85
C VAL A 348 -11.16 13.32 3.94
N ALA A 349 -10.36 12.80 3.00
CA ALA A 349 -9.54 13.61 2.11
C ALA A 349 -10.26 13.90 0.79
N SER A 350 -10.53 15.17 0.48
CA SER A 350 -11.28 15.59 -0.71
C SER A 350 -10.70 15.07 -2.03
N HIS A 351 -9.36 15.06 -2.17
CA HIS A 351 -8.71 14.52 -3.36
C HIS A 351 -8.88 13.00 -3.50
N ARG A 352 -9.00 12.24 -2.39
CA ARG A 352 -9.29 10.81 -2.41
C ARG A 352 -10.78 10.54 -2.61
N ALA A 353 -11.66 11.38 -2.05
CA ALA A 353 -13.10 11.32 -2.33
C ALA A 353 -13.40 11.47 -3.83
N GLU A 354 -12.63 12.29 -4.55
CA GLU A 354 -12.74 12.36 -6.02
C GLU A 354 -12.30 11.06 -6.71
N LEU A 355 -11.32 10.34 -6.17
CA LEU A 355 -10.97 9.01 -6.68
C LEU A 355 -12.11 8.00 -6.42
N VAL A 356 -12.76 8.08 -5.28
CA VAL A 356 -13.96 7.27 -4.96
C VAL A 356 -15.08 7.57 -5.96
N ARG A 357 -15.41 8.84 -6.23
CA ARG A 357 -16.41 9.21 -7.24
C ARG A 357 -16.09 8.62 -8.61
N ARG A 358 -14.83 8.70 -9.04
CA ARG A 358 -14.40 8.08 -10.31
C ARG A 358 -14.53 6.55 -10.29
N ALA A 359 -14.23 5.94 -9.14
CA ALA A 359 -14.37 4.51 -8.99
C ALA A 359 -15.83 4.04 -9.05
N LEU A 360 -16.78 4.86 -8.63
CA LEU A 360 -18.20 4.55 -8.60
C LEU A 360 -18.94 4.86 -9.92
N ARG A 361 -18.35 5.59 -10.84
CA ARG A 361 -19.00 5.99 -12.13
C ARG A 361 -19.67 4.86 -12.91
N PRO A 362 -19.12 3.62 -12.97
CA PRO A 362 -19.78 2.54 -13.70
C PRO A 362 -21.08 2.09 -13.04
N VAL A 363 -21.26 2.33 -11.74
CA VAL A 363 -22.43 1.94 -10.97
C VAL A 363 -23.52 3.00 -11.12
N PRO A 364 -24.81 2.61 -11.30
CA PRO A 364 -25.92 3.56 -11.38
C PRO A 364 -25.94 4.54 -10.20
N GLU A 365 -26.11 5.84 -10.46
CA GLU A 365 -26.03 6.92 -9.45
C GLU A 365 -27.06 6.76 -8.32
N ARG A 366 -28.20 6.11 -8.58
CA ARG A 366 -29.19 5.80 -7.55
C ARG A 366 -28.68 4.92 -6.42
N ALA A 367 -27.62 4.14 -6.68
CA ALA A 367 -27.10 3.14 -5.74
C ALA A 367 -26.01 3.68 -4.80
N TRP A 368 -25.53 4.93 -4.99
CA TRP A 368 -24.45 5.44 -4.18
C TRP A 368 -24.45 6.95 -4.00
N THR A 369 -23.82 7.36 -2.91
CA THR A 369 -23.47 8.77 -2.61
C THR A 369 -22.05 8.83 -2.05
N VAL A 370 -21.27 9.87 -2.39
CA VAL A 370 -19.96 10.10 -1.81
C VAL A 370 -20.04 11.27 -0.83
N HIS A 371 -19.80 10.97 0.43
CA HIS A 371 -19.62 11.95 1.48
C HIS A 371 -18.13 12.27 1.66
N THR A 372 -17.82 13.51 1.99
CA THR A 372 -16.42 13.93 2.29
C THR A 372 -16.40 14.50 3.69
N GLY A 373 -15.95 13.70 4.66
CA GLY A 373 -15.96 14.07 6.07
C GLY A 373 -15.19 13.09 6.93
N ASP A 374 -15.06 13.42 8.20
CA ASP A 374 -14.44 12.53 9.18
C ASP A 374 -15.41 11.38 9.50
N GLY A 375 -14.97 10.14 9.30
CA GLY A 375 -15.79 8.95 9.61
C GLY A 375 -16.19 8.82 11.09
N ARG A 376 -15.55 9.59 11.98
CA ARG A 376 -15.89 9.64 13.40
C ARG A 376 -17.06 10.60 13.71
N ALA A 377 -17.44 11.44 12.77
CA ALA A 377 -18.55 12.38 12.92
C ALA A 377 -19.89 11.69 12.60
N ALA A 378 -20.39 10.90 13.55
CA ALA A 378 -21.64 10.12 13.39
C ALA A 378 -22.83 11.01 12.99
N ASP A 379 -22.99 12.18 13.59
CA ASP A 379 -24.09 13.12 13.29
C ASP A 379 -24.07 13.58 11.82
N GLU A 380 -22.90 13.83 11.24
CA GLU A 380 -22.76 14.20 9.83
C GLU A 380 -23.17 13.05 8.90
N LEU A 381 -22.75 11.83 9.22
CA LEU A 381 -23.06 10.62 8.46
C LEU A 381 -24.56 10.28 8.52
N LEU A 382 -25.21 10.54 9.66
CA LEU A 382 -26.65 10.37 9.85
C LEU A 382 -27.46 11.56 9.32
N GLY A 383 -26.82 12.68 8.94
CA GLY A 383 -27.47 13.91 8.49
C GLY A 383 -28.27 14.58 9.60
N GLY A 384 -27.81 14.50 10.83
CA GLY A 384 -28.45 15.05 12.02
C GLY A 384 -29.75 14.36 12.43
N ARG A 385 -30.00 13.12 11.95
CA ARG A 385 -31.20 12.33 12.25
C ARG A 385 -30.89 11.21 13.25
N PRO A 386 -31.86 10.74 14.03
CA PRO A 386 -31.69 9.59 14.90
C PRO A 386 -31.22 8.34 14.15
N VAL A 387 -30.45 7.48 14.81
CA VAL A 387 -29.92 6.25 14.21
C VAL A 387 -31.02 5.25 13.86
N GLU A 388 -32.13 5.27 14.57
CA GLU A 388 -33.32 4.45 14.28
C GLU A 388 -33.94 4.77 12.92
N GLU A 389 -33.81 6.03 12.44
CA GLU A 389 -34.34 6.49 11.15
C GLU A 389 -33.31 6.49 10.04
N ALA A 390 -32.09 6.89 10.36
CA ALA A 390 -31.02 7.15 9.40
C ALA A 390 -29.83 6.18 9.51
N GLY A 391 -29.88 5.22 10.42
CA GLY A 391 -28.81 4.26 10.65
C GLY A 391 -28.56 3.33 9.46
N PHE A 392 -27.39 2.75 9.44
CA PHE A 392 -26.93 1.87 8.39
C PHE A 392 -27.14 0.39 8.76
N ASP A 393 -27.61 -0.39 7.80
CA ASP A 393 -27.76 -1.85 7.94
C ASP A 393 -26.42 -2.57 7.91
N ARG A 394 -25.51 -2.05 7.11
CA ARG A 394 -24.15 -2.58 6.93
C ARG A 394 -23.14 -1.44 6.90
N VAL A 395 -22.11 -1.58 7.71
CA VAL A 395 -21.00 -0.63 7.78
C VAL A 395 -19.70 -1.38 7.52
N LEU A 396 -18.92 -0.94 6.53
CA LEU A 396 -17.54 -1.37 6.34
C LEU A 396 -16.60 -0.31 6.94
N VAL A 397 -15.72 -0.74 7.82
CA VAL A 397 -14.56 0.02 8.29
C VAL A 397 -13.31 -0.65 7.73
N ASP A 398 -12.91 -0.29 6.49
CA ASP A 398 -11.58 -0.63 5.95
C ASP A 398 -10.56 0.33 6.59
N ALA A 399 -10.16 0.03 7.79
CA ALA A 399 -9.49 0.97 8.68
C ALA A 399 -8.10 1.40 8.15
N PRO A 400 -7.74 2.68 8.28
CA PRO A 400 -6.37 3.12 8.07
C PRO A 400 -5.42 2.31 8.96
N CYS A 401 -4.42 1.66 8.35
CA CYS A 401 -3.49 0.77 9.05
C CYS A 401 -2.06 0.93 8.51
N THR A 402 -1.10 0.25 9.13
CA THR A 402 0.29 0.23 8.66
C THR A 402 0.43 -0.38 7.26
N GLY A 403 -0.49 -1.24 6.84
CA GLY A 403 -0.46 -1.89 5.54
C GLY A 403 0.59 -2.98 5.42
N LEU A 404 1.04 -3.55 6.53
CA LEU A 404 2.04 -4.64 6.55
C LEU A 404 1.56 -5.93 5.89
N GLY A 405 0.28 -6.07 5.63
CA GLY A 405 -0.27 -7.20 4.87
C GLY A 405 -0.20 -7.04 3.35
N ALA A 406 0.14 -5.85 2.84
CA ALA A 406 0.18 -5.56 1.40
C ALA A 406 1.61 -5.38 0.85
N LEU A 407 2.63 -5.95 1.52
CA LEU A 407 4.05 -5.74 1.21
C LEU A 407 4.44 -6.27 -0.17
N ARG A 408 3.76 -7.28 -0.70
CA ARG A 408 3.95 -7.77 -2.08
C ARG A 408 3.71 -6.68 -3.11
N ARG A 409 2.63 -5.90 -2.92
CA ARG A 409 2.18 -4.86 -3.85
C ARG A 409 2.75 -3.47 -3.54
N ARG A 410 3.19 -3.26 -2.31
CA ARG A 410 3.76 -2.00 -1.79
C ARG A 410 5.03 -2.28 -1.01
N PRO A 411 6.08 -2.78 -1.66
CA PRO A 411 7.31 -3.22 -0.97
C PRO A 411 7.99 -2.09 -0.20
N GLU A 412 7.88 -0.86 -0.67
CA GLU A 412 8.41 0.34 -0.01
C GLU A 412 7.79 0.58 1.38
N SER A 413 6.60 0.06 1.65
CA SER A 413 5.92 0.27 2.94
C SER A 413 6.72 -0.30 4.10
N ARG A 414 7.44 -1.43 3.91
CA ARG A 414 8.27 -2.04 4.95
C ARG A 414 9.42 -1.14 5.44
N TRP A 415 9.90 -0.26 4.57
CA TRP A 415 11.02 0.66 4.86
C TRP A 415 10.55 2.01 5.39
N ARG A 416 9.32 2.40 5.12
CA ARG A 416 8.71 3.68 5.53
C ARG A 416 8.02 3.60 6.87
N ARG A 417 7.41 2.46 7.17
CA ARG A 417 6.68 2.27 8.42
C ARG A 417 7.63 2.07 9.59
N THR A 418 7.18 2.54 10.73
CA THR A 418 7.90 2.45 11.99
C THR A 418 6.95 2.00 13.11
N PRO A 419 7.45 1.51 14.24
CA PRO A 419 6.60 1.22 15.40
C PRO A 419 5.77 2.42 15.89
N ARG A 420 6.20 3.65 15.59
CA ARG A 420 5.47 4.86 15.95
C ARG A 420 4.16 5.00 15.17
N ASP A 421 4.14 4.58 13.90
CA ASP A 421 2.92 4.59 13.10
C ASP A 421 1.81 3.74 13.75
N LEU A 422 2.16 2.62 14.39
CA LEU A 422 1.21 1.80 15.15
C LEU A 422 0.59 2.56 16.32
N ALA A 423 1.42 3.31 17.06
CA ALA A 423 0.95 4.09 18.21
C ALA A 423 0.01 5.23 17.78
N GLU A 424 0.22 5.79 16.59
CA GLU A 424 -0.62 6.86 16.03
C GLU A 424 -1.93 6.33 15.43
N LEU A 425 -1.91 5.15 14.80
CA LEU A 425 -3.08 4.56 14.13
C LEU A 425 -4.03 3.84 15.08
N GLY A 426 -3.53 3.23 16.14
CA GLY A 426 -4.35 2.45 17.07
C GLY A 426 -5.53 3.21 17.71
N PRO A 427 -5.35 4.43 18.24
CA PRO A 427 -6.47 5.25 18.72
C PRO A 427 -7.51 5.53 17.63
N LEU A 428 -7.07 5.94 16.43
CA LEU A 428 -7.95 6.23 15.31
C LEU A 428 -8.79 5.01 14.89
N GLN A 429 -8.18 3.82 14.86
CA GLN A 429 -8.88 2.58 14.52
C GLN A 429 -10.00 2.26 15.51
N ARG A 430 -9.76 2.46 16.81
CA ARG A 430 -10.78 2.30 17.86
C ARG A 430 -11.90 3.32 17.73
N GLU A 431 -11.56 4.59 17.53
CA GLU A 431 -12.52 5.67 17.34
C GLU A 431 -13.42 5.43 16.12
N LEU A 432 -12.86 4.98 15.00
CA LEU A 432 -13.61 4.64 13.80
C LEU A 432 -14.55 3.44 14.05
N LEU A 433 -14.10 2.41 14.77
CA LEU A 433 -14.96 1.26 15.06
C LEU A 433 -16.07 1.62 16.04
N HIS A 434 -15.83 2.49 17.03
CA HIS A 434 -16.87 3.05 17.91
C HIS A 434 -17.91 3.82 17.08
N ALA A 435 -17.46 4.76 16.23
CA ALA A 435 -18.35 5.55 15.38
C ALA A 435 -19.16 4.68 14.40
N ALA A 436 -18.55 3.61 13.87
CA ALA A 436 -19.25 2.66 13.01
C ALA A 436 -20.41 1.97 13.73
N LEU A 437 -20.21 1.61 15.01
CA LEU A 437 -21.27 1.07 15.86
C LEU A 437 -22.34 2.12 16.21
N ASP A 438 -21.94 3.40 16.34
CA ASP A 438 -22.89 4.49 16.63
C ASP A 438 -23.82 4.77 15.44
N VAL A 439 -23.33 4.64 14.20
CA VAL A 439 -24.14 4.85 12.99
C VAL A 439 -24.85 3.59 12.48
N ALA A 440 -24.50 2.41 13.00
CA ALA A 440 -25.21 1.18 12.68
C ALA A 440 -26.56 1.15 13.41
N ARG A 441 -27.66 0.80 12.72
CA ARG A 441 -28.96 0.60 13.36
C ARG A 441 -28.92 -0.61 14.30
N PRO A 442 -29.85 -0.72 15.26
CA PRO A 442 -30.05 -1.96 16.00
C PRO A 442 -30.23 -3.16 15.06
N GLY A 443 -29.50 -4.26 15.29
CA GLY A 443 -29.41 -5.41 14.39
C GLY A 443 -28.44 -5.25 13.21
N GLY A 444 -27.94 -4.04 12.96
CA GLY A 444 -27.01 -3.74 11.86
C GLY A 444 -25.64 -4.40 12.05
N LEU A 445 -24.97 -4.67 10.93
CA LEU A 445 -23.67 -5.33 10.89
C LEU A 445 -22.54 -4.33 10.60
N VAL A 446 -21.45 -4.44 11.36
CA VAL A 446 -20.21 -3.69 11.17
C VAL A 446 -19.09 -4.66 10.84
N ALA A 447 -18.47 -4.51 9.67
CA ALA A 447 -17.26 -5.22 9.27
C ALA A 447 -16.04 -4.34 9.56
N TYR A 448 -15.23 -4.75 10.51
CA TYR A 448 -13.92 -4.14 10.77
C TYR A 448 -12.85 -4.93 10.00
N ALA A 449 -12.14 -4.26 9.10
CA ALA A 449 -11.12 -4.87 8.26
C ALA A 449 -9.84 -4.03 8.23
N THR A 450 -8.69 -4.70 8.12
CA THR A 450 -7.39 -4.07 7.88
C THR A 450 -6.57 -4.88 6.90
N CYS A 451 -5.70 -4.23 6.12
CA CYS A 451 -4.64 -4.89 5.35
C CYS A 451 -3.33 -4.96 6.16
N SER A 452 -3.42 -5.31 7.43
CA SER A 452 -2.31 -5.55 8.35
C SER A 452 -2.63 -6.76 9.22
N PRO A 453 -1.71 -7.71 9.41
CA PRO A 453 -1.91 -8.84 10.32
C PRO A 453 -1.53 -8.49 11.77
N HIS A 454 -1.05 -7.29 12.05
CA HIS A 454 -0.55 -6.89 13.37
C HIS A 454 -1.65 -6.96 14.42
N ALA A 455 -1.44 -7.73 15.51
CA ALA A 455 -2.43 -7.92 16.55
C ALA A 455 -2.95 -6.62 17.19
N ALA A 456 -2.11 -5.57 17.27
CA ALA A 456 -2.51 -4.26 17.77
C ALA A 456 -3.46 -3.48 16.84
N GLU A 457 -3.49 -3.83 15.54
CA GLU A 457 -4.37 -3.23 14.53
C GLU A 457 -5.58 -4.12 14.20
N THR A 458 -5.63 -5.32 14.76
CA THR A 458 -6.64 -6.35 14.52
C THR A 458 -7.36 -6.74 15.81
N LEU A 459 -6.94 -7.83 16.43
CA LEU A 459 -7.58 -8.39 17.62
C LEU A 459 -7.69 -7.41 18.78
N ALA A 460 -6.65 -6.63 19.06
CA ALA A 460 -6.65 -5.69 20.19
C ALA A 460 -7.64 -4.54 19.99
N VAL A 461 -7.85 -4.07 18.76
CA VAL A 461 -8.85 -3.03 18.48
C VAL A 461 -10.25 -3.57 18.75
N VAL A 462 -10.56 -4.76 18.24
CA VAL A 462 -11.87 -5.40 18.45
C VAL A 462 -12.11 -5.69 19.93
N GLN A 463 -11.11 -6.23 20.64
CA GLN A 463 -11.19 -6.50 22.08
C GLN A 463 -11.47 -5.24 22.89
N ASP A 464 -10.71 -4.18 22.65
CA ASP A 464 -10.84 -2.91 23.38
C ASP A 464 -12.21 -2.26 23.16
N VAL A 465 -12.76 -2.35 21.94
CA VAL A 465 -14.08 -1.78 21.62
C VAL A 465 -15.18 -2.62 22.29
N LEU A 466 -15.16 -3.94 22.14
CA LEU A 466 -16.16 -4.83 22.76
C LEU A 466 -16.15 -4.75 24.29
N ALA A 467 -14.98 -4.53 24.91
CA ALA A 467 -14.90 -4.36 26.37
C ALA A 467 -15.59 -3.07 26.88
N ARG A 468 -15.87 -2.12 25.99
CA ARG A 468 -16.50 -0.82 26.31
C ARG A 468 -17.90 -0.65 25.74
N ARG A 469 -18.40 -1.63 24.98
CA ARG A 469 -19.67 -1.58 24.25
C ARG A 469 -20.55 -2.77 24.59
N GLU A 470 -21.46 -2.57 25.55
CA GLU A 470 -22.45 -3.59 25.92
C GLU A 470 -23.51 -3.81 24.82
N ASP A 471 -23.67 -2.82 23.95
CA ASP A 471 -24.60 -2.78 22.83
C ASP A 471 -24.01 -3.36 21.54
N ALA A 472 -22.88 -4.04 21.60
CA ALA A 472 -22.25 -4.71 20.46
C ALA A 472 -21.81 -6.13 20.82
N GLU A 473 -21.86 -7.01 19.84
CA GLU A 473 -21.34 -8.39 19.96
C GLU A 473 -20.53 -8.78 18.75
N LEU A 474 -19.55 -9.65 18.95
CA LEU A 474 -18.84 -10.29 17.85
C LEU A 474 -19.73 -11.39 17.26
N VAL A 475 -19.87 -11.44 15.94
CA VAL A 475 -20.53 -12.52 15.22
C VAL A 475 -19.52 -13.27 14.36
N ASP A 476 -19.86 -14.50 13.95
CA ASP A 476 -18.96 -15.32 13.17
C ASP A 476 -18.66 -14.69 11.80
N ALA A 477 -17.36 -14.53 11.49
CA ALA A 477 -16.89 -14.04 10.20
C ALA A 477 -16.53 -15.18 9.23
N LEU A 478 -16.32 -16.42 9.72
CA LEU A 478 -15.85 -17.52 8.90
C LEU A 478 -16.91 -18.00 7.91
N ALA A 479 -18.14 -18.26 8.38
CA ALA A 479 -19.21 -18.72 7.52
C ALA A 479 -19.53 -17.74 6.37
N PRO A 480 -19.68 -16.41 6.60
CA PRO A 480 -19.82 -15.43 5.54
C PRO A 480 -18.63 -15.36 4.57
N VAL A 481 -17.40 -15.49 5.08
CA VAL A 481 -16.19 -15.47 4.22
C VAL A 481 -16.16 -16.72 3.34
N ARG A 482 -16.47 -17.91 3.86
CA ARG A 482 -16.59 -19.14 3.07
C ARG A 482 -17.71 -19.06 2.04
N ALA A 483 -18.86 -18.49 2.39
CA ALA A 483 -19.96 -18.25 1.44
C ALA A 483 -19.59 -17.29 0.31
N ALA A 484 -18.67 -16.34 0.58
CA ALA A 484 -18.15 -15.38 -0.39
C ALA A 484 -17.00 -15.93 -1.25
N ALA A 485 -16.39 -17.03 -0.85
CA ALA A 485 -15.27 -17.68 -1.50
C ALA A 485 -15.74 -18.79 -2.47
N LEU A 486 -14.81 -19.26 -3.32
CA LEU A 486 -15.05 -20.47 -4.11
C LEU A 486 -15.07 -21.69 -3.17
N PRO A 487 -15.98 -22.66 -3.41
CA PRO A 487 -16.06 -23.87 -2.58
C PRO A 487 -14.70 -24.57 -2.41
N GLY A 488 -14.35 -24.94 -1.18
CA GLY A 488 -13.10 -25.62 -0.84
C GLY A 488 -11.83 -24.77 -0.85
N SER A 489 -11.90 -23.51 -1.28
CA SER A 489 -10.71 -22.65 -1.38
C SER A 489 -10.14 -22.18 -0.03
N LEU A 490 -10.92 -22.32 1.04
CA LEU A 490 -10.58 -21.94 2.42
C LEU A 490 -10.71 -23.10 3.40
N ASP A 491 -10.51 -24.35 2.95
CA ASP A 491 -10.63 -25.54 3.78
C ASP A 491 -9.26 -26.08 4.20
N GLY A 492 -9.23 -26.91 5.26
CA GLY A 492 -8.01 -27.57 5.75
C GLY A 492 -6.95 -26.56 6.18
N ASP A 493 -5.72 -26.73 5.70
CA ASP A 493 -4.58 -25.84 6.03
C ASP A 493 -4.77 -24.39 5.56
N ARG A 494 -5.78 -24.14 4.71
CA ARG A 494 -6.17 -22.81 4.23
C ARG A 494 -7.29 -22.17 5.04
N ASP A 495 -7.71 -22.79 6.15
CA ASP A 495 -8.69 -22.20 7.05
C ASP A 495 -8.14 -20.89 7.66
N PRO A 496 -8.77 -19.73 7.39
CA PRO A 496 -8.31 -18.44 7.88
C PRO A 496 -8.87 -18.10 9.26
N SER A 497 -9.64 -18.99 9.88
CA SER A 497 -10.39 -18.69 11.10
C SER A 497 -9.53 -18.64 12.34
N ARG A 498 -9.93 -17.76 13.26
CA ARG A 498 -9.48 -17.73 14.64
C ARG A 498 -10.68 -17.64 15.57
N PRO A 499 -10.97 -18.68 16.35
CA PRO A 499 -11.99 -18.62 17.39
C PRO A 499 -11.68 -17.51 18.41
N TRP A 500 -12.71 -16.76 18.82
CA TRP A 500 -12.56 -15.61 19.72
C TRP A 500 -12.51 -16.02 21.20
N ALA A 501 -13.35 -16.97 21.58
CA ALA A 501 -13.51 -17.40 22.98
C ALA A 501 -13.69 -18.93 23.06
N GLY A 502 -12.61 -19.68 22.81
CA GLY A 502 -12.66 -21.13 22.74
C GLY A 502 -13.25 -21.66 21.43
N ASP A 503 -13.19 -22.98 21.24
CA ASP A 503 -13.46 -23.65 19.94
C ASP A 503 -14.89 -23.49 19.41
N ALA A 504 -15.86 -23.08 20.26
CA ALA A 504 -17.26 -22.92 19.89
C ALA A 504 -17.69 -21.44 19.75
N GLY A 505 -16.78 -20.48 19.93
CA GLY A 505 -17.08 -19.05 19.84
C GLY A 505 -17.11 -18.54 18.39
N PRO A 506 -17.64 -17.33 18.17
CA PRO A 506 -17.56 -16.68 16.85
C PRO A 506 -16.10 -16.53 16.44
N ALA A 507 -15.81 -16.64 15.16
CA ALA A 507 -14.46 -16.54 14.63
C ALA A 507 -14.20 -15.19 13.95
N THR A 508 -12.98 -14.66 14.10
CA THR A 508 -12.40 -13.67 13.19
C THR A 508 -11.67 -14.38 12.06
N VAL A 509 -11.36 -13.66 11.00
CA VAL A 509 -10.67 -14.19 9.82
C VAL A 509 -9.39 -13.40 9.57
N GLN A 510 -8.27 -14.13 9.34
CA GLN A 510 -7.00 -13.57 8.89
C GLN A 510 -6.51 -14.32 7.65
N LEU A 511 -6.47 -13.63 6.52
CA LEU A 511 -5.86 -14.15 5.29
C LEU A 511 -4.35 -13.91 5.31
N TRP A 512 -3.60 -14.79 4.63
CA TRP A 512 -2.14 -14.75 4.62
C TRP A 512 -1.57 -14.89 3.21
N PRO A 513 -0.49 -14.13 2.85
CA PRO A 513 0.14 -14.21 1.54
C PRO A 513 0.64 -15.61 1.17
N HIS A 514 1.31 -16.29 2.09
CA HIS A 514 1.90 -17.62 1.89
C HIS A 514 0.88 -18.76 1.84
N VAL A 515 -0.32 -18.56 2.40
CA VAL A 515 -1.39 -19.57 2.44
C VAL A 515 -2.43 -19.33 1.35
N HIS A 516 -2.89 -18.09 1.21
CA HIS A 516 -4.05 -17.76 0.38
C HIS A 516 -3.68 -17.06 -0.93
N GLY A 517 -2.41 -16.64 -1.10
CA GLY A 517 -1.96 -15.93 -2.30
C GLY A 517 -2.53 -14.50 -2.42
N THR A 518 -3.03 -13.91 -1.34
CA THR A 518 -3.64 -12.57 -1.26
C THR A 518 -2.91 -11.69 -0.26
N ASP A 519 -3.28 -10.43 -0.14
CA ASP A 519 -2.81 -9.59 0.96
C ASP A 519 -3.24 -10.18 2.31
N ALA A 520 -2.48 -9.91 3.36
CA ALA A 520 -2.88 -10.30 4.71
C ALA A 520 -4.04 -9.41 5.18
N MET A 521 -5.26 -9.85 4.90
CA MET A 521 -6.49 -9.15 5.28
C MET A 521 -7.07 -9.74 6.55
N PHE A 522 -7.35 -8.88 7.52
CA PHE A 522 -8.12 -9.21 8.71
C PHE A 522 -9.58 -8.81 8.53
N LEU A 523 -10.49 -9.61 9.09
CA LEU A 523 -11.91 -9.31 9.17
C LEU A 523 -12.49 -9.76 10.51
N ALA A 524 -13.18 -8.86 11.18
CA ALA A 524 -14.11 -9.14 12.28
C ALA A 524 -15.49 -8.59 11.92
N LEU A 525 -16.53 -9.34 12.24
CA LEU A 525 -17.91 -8.92 12.10
C LEU A 525 -18.52 -8.64 13.47
N LEU A 526 -19.13 -7.49 13.62
CA LEU A 526 -19.82 -7.09 14.86
C LEU A 526 -21.29 -6.81 14.53
N ARG A 527 -22.18 -7.12 15.47
CA ARG A 527 -23.58 -6.75 15.38
C ARG A 527 -23.90 -5.72 16.45
N LYS A 528 -24.58 -4.65 16.06
CA LYS A 528 -25.23 -3.72 16.99
C LYS A 528 -26.45 -4.40 17.59
N ARG A 529 -26.58 -4.43 18.91
CA ARG A 529 -27.75 -4.94 19.64
C ARG A 529 -28.88 -3.95 19.66
#